data_1379ff00b32e1b0f2b231b58cbb322a3
#
_entry.id   1379ff00b32e1b0f2b231b58cbb322a3
#
_cell.length_a   1.000
_cell.length_b   1.000
_cell.length_c   1.000
_cell.angle_alpha   90.00
_cell.angle_beta   90.00
_cell.angle_gamma   90.00
#
_symmetry.space_group_name_H-M   'P 1'
#
loop_
_entity.id
_entity.type
_entity.pdbx_description
1 polymer ?
#
loop_
_entity_poly.entity_id
_entity_poly.type
_entity_poly.pdbx_seq_one_letter_code
_entity_poly.pdbx_strand_id
1 'polypeptide(L)'
;LVFGFVCALFYSFMSFGQITQWTDINYANDSLEGHKLDIYLPDGGQTEYKVVVLIYGSAWFANNMKQMAFQAMGKPLLDGGFAVVSINHRSSGDAKFPAQINDVKAAVRFIRAHADEYRLDTSFIGITGFSSGGHLSSLAGTTNGVKVYKVGDTEMDIEGNVGDCTSFSSRVDAVVDWFGPIDMTRMENCATTKGADSPEAALIGGTPAEHMDVLTLLNPMTYIDEKDPKFLVIHGDADTVVPHCQSVFFKDALSAKGRLEEFITVPQGQHGPITFNEQTFKKMTEFFRKQAAMDLC
;
A
#
# COMPACT_ATOMS: atom_id res chain seq x y z
N LEU A 1 42.00 -8.28 59.30
CA LEU A 1 40.60 -8.43 58.78
C LEU A 1 40.40 -7.43 57.64
N VAL A 2 40.49 -7.93 56.42
CA VAL A 2 40.24 -7.15 55.20
C VAL A 2 38.86 -7.55 54.69
N PHE A 3 37.89 -6.63 54.74
CA PHE A 3 36.57 -6.80 54.14
C PHE A 3 36.63 -6.43 52.63
N GLY A 4 36.55 -7.44 51.78
CA GLY A 4 36.40 -7.24 50.36
C GLY A 4 34.95 -6.96 50.00
N PHE A 5 34.68 -5.76 49.46
CA PHE A 5 33.38 -5.42 48.88
C PHE A 5 33.31 -6.00 47.42
N VAL A 6 32.48 -7.02 47.26
CA VAL A 6 32.13 -7.51 45.91
C VAL A 6 31.01 -6.65 45.36
N CYS A 7 31.37 -5.79 44.43
CA CYS A 7 30.41 -4.99 43.67
C CYS A 7 29.82 -5.86 42.54
N ALA A 8 28.61 -6.40 42.75
CA ALA A 8 27.90 -7.13 41.70
C ALA A 8 27.31 -6.10 40.69
N LEU A 9 27.96 -6.00 39.52
CA LEU A 9 27.45 -5.28 38.38
C LEU A 9 26.26 -6.05 37.80
N PHE A 10 25.04 -5.59 38.04
CA PHE A 10 23.86 -6.04 37.33
C PHE A 10 23.91 -5.46 35.91
N TYR A 11 24.35 -6.25 34.95
CA TYR A 11 24.11 -5.99 33.55
C TYR A 11 22.63 -6.25 33.26
N SER A 12 21.83 -5.19 33.20
CA SER A 12 20.50 -5.26 32.58
C SER A 12 20.67 -5.50 31.08
N PHE A 13 20.56 -6.73 30.66
CA PHE A 13 20.35 -7.03 29.24
C PHE A 13 18.98 -6.44 28.88
N MET A 14 18.97 -5.29 28.18
CA MET A 14 17.81 -4.91 27.40
C MET A 14 17.66 -5.95 26.29
N SER A 15 16.76 -6.89 26.50
CA SER A 15 16.28 -7.76 25.43
C SER A 15 15.53 -6.86 24.45
N PHE A 16 16.15 -6.51 23.34
CA PHE A 16 15.41 -6.02 22.19
C PHE A 16 14.53 -7.20 21.76
N GLY A 17 13.21 -7.06 21.93
CA GLY A 17 12.24 -8.06 21.54
C GLY A 17 12.50 -8.43 20.06
N GLN A 18 12.65 -9.73 19.79
CA GLN A 18 12.84 -10.23 18.45
C GLN A 18 11.47 -10.13 17.76
N ILE A 19 11.35 -9.29 16.73
CA ILE A 19 10.11 -9.15 15.93
C ILE A 19 9.71 -10.53 15.41
N THR A 20 8.50 -10.97 15.73
CA THR A 20 7.95 -12.19 15.14
C THR A 20 7.67 -11.93 13.66
N GLN A 21 8.25 -12.75 12.78
CA GLN A 21 8.13 -12.54 11.34
C GLN A 21 8.11 -13.86 10.57
N TRP A 22 7.45 -13.83 9.44
CA TRP A 22 7.51 -14.86 8.38
C TRP A 22 7.86 -14.16 7.08
N THR A 23 8.83 -14.71 6.36
CA THR A 23 9.35 -14.08 5.14
C THR A 23 9.22 -14.99 3.94
N ASP A 24 9.15 -14.40 2.75
CA ASP A 24 9.10 -15.11 1.46
C ASP A 24 7.92 -16.08 1.32
N ILE A 25 6.79 -15.78 1.97
CA ILE A 25 5.56 -16.54 1.82
C ILE A 25 5.00 -16.28 0.42
N ASN A 26 4.79 -17.34 -0.37
CA ASN A 26 4.15 -17.21 -1.68
C ASN A 26 2.63 -17.27 -1.54
N TYR A 27 1.94 -16.19 -1.92
CA TYR A 27 0.48 -16.06 -1.77
C TYR A 27 -0.33 -16.60 -2.96
N ALA A 28 0.34 -17.03 -4.02
CA ALA A 28 -0.28 -17.51 -5.25
C ALA A 28 -0.08 -19.02 -5.49
N ASN A 29 0.66 -19.70 -4.61
CA ASN A 29 1.02 -21.11 -4.73
C ASN A 29 1.79 -21.41 -6.03
N ASP A 30 2.71 -20.50 -6.40
CA ASP A 30 3.61 -20.65 -7.55
C ASP A 30 5.07 -20.34 -7.16
N SER A 31 5.94 -20.08 -8.12
CA SER A 31 7.36 -19.79 -7.86
C SER A 31 7.77 -18.36 -8.17
N LEU A 32 6.82 -17.46 -8.48
CA LEU A 32 7.13 -16.10 -8.89
C LEU A 32 7.59 -15.26 -7.70
N GLU A 33 8.66 -14.49 -7.88
CA GLU A 33 9.13 -13.52 -6.90
C GLU A 33 8.10 -12.42 -6.62
N GLY A 34 7.37 -12.00 -7.66
CA GLY A 34 6.28 -11.04 -7.55
C GLY A 34 5.09 -11.52 -6.72
N HIS A 35 5.01 -12.80 -6.39
CA HIS A 35 3.92 -13.35 -5.58
C HIS A 35 4.34 -13.69 -4.14
N LYS A 36 5.40 -13.05 -3.64
CA LYS A 36 5.86 -13.23 -2.26
C LYS A 36 5.45 -12.07 -1.36
N LEU A 37 5.22 -12.38 -0.10
CA LEU A 37 4.98 -11.40 0.96
C LEU A 37 5.77 -11.76 2.23
N ASP A 38 5.96 -10.75 3.09
CA ASP A 38 6.50 -10.91 4.43
C ASP A 38 5.47 -10.40 5.44
N ILE A 39 5.37 -11.08 6.58
CA ILE A 39 4.49 -10.71 7.70
C ILE A 39 5.35 -10.39 8.92
N TYR A 40 5.06 -9.25 9.55
CA TYR A 40 5.74 -8.79 10.76
C TYR A 40 4.70 -8.47 11.82
N LEU A 41 4.87 -9.01 13.04
CA LEU A 41 4.00 -8.71 14.16
C LEU A 41 4.67 -7.72 15.11
N PRO A 42 3.90 -6.78 15.70
CA PRO A 42 4.44 -5.90 16.73
C PRO A 42 4.76 -6.66 18.03
N ASP A 43 5.69 -6.14 18.80
CA ASP A 43 5.88 -6.57 20.17
C ASP A 43 4.66 -6.16 21.02
N GLY A 44 4.02 -7.10 21.72
CA GLY A 44 2.84 -6.73 22.51
C GLY A 44 2.06 -7.89 23.12
N GLY A 45 2.40 -9.13 22.77
CA GLY A 45 1.82 -10.32 23.41
C GLY A 45 0.32 -10.54 23.14
N GLN A 46 -0.27 -9.82 22.17
CA GLN A 46 -1.66 -10.06 21.74
C GLN A 46 -1.76 -11.40 21.00
N THR A 47 -2.94 -12.00 21.02
CA THR A 47 -3.20 -13.25 20.32
C THR A 47 -3.21 -13.04 18.81
N GLU A 48 -3.78 -11.92 18.35
CA GLU A 48 -3.91 -11.53 16.94
C GLU A 48 -3.86 -10.01 16.79
N TYR A 49 -3.52 -9.54 15.60
CA TYR A 49 -3.29 -8.12 15.31
C TYR A 49 -4.04 -7.70 14.05
N LYS A 50 -4.66 -6.51 14.08
CA LYS A 50 -5.22 -5.86 12.89
C LYS A 50 -4.12 -5.60 11.86
N VAL A 51 -4.47 -5.67 10.60
CA VAL A 51 -3.50 -5.75 9.49
C VAL A 51 -3.36 -4.42 8.76
N VAL A 52 -2.14 -4.06 8.38
CA VAL A 52 -1.87 -3.07 7.33
C VAL A 52 -0.99 -3.70 6.26
N VAL A 53 -1.50 -3.73 5.03
CA VAL A 53 -0.76 -4.15 3.83
C VAL A 53 0.10 -2.98 3.35
N LEU A 54 1.35 -3.26 3.02
CA LEU A 54 2.33 -2.26 2.59
C LEU A 54 2.86 -2.57 1.20
N ILE A 55 2.82 -1.58 0.30
CA ILE A 55 3.26 -1.70 -1.10
C ILE A 55 4.35 -0.66 -1.41
N TYR A 56 5.46 -1.11 -1.97
CA TYR A 56 6.57 -0.25 -2.37
C TYR A 56 6.28 0.57 -3.62
N GLY A 57 7.05 1.65 -3.81
CA GLY A 57 7.16 2.39 -5.06
C GLY A 57 8.34 1.89 -5.90
N SER A 58 8.13 1.73 -7.20
CA SER A 58 9.16 1.31 -8.16
C SER A 58 8.83 1.71 -9.60
N ALA A 59 7.89 2.65 -9.78
CA ALA A 59 7.30 2.92 -11.09
C ALA A 59 6.80 1.65 -11.80
N TRP A 60 6.33 0.67 -11.02
CA TRP A 60 5.90 -0.68 -11.42
C TRP A 60 6.99 -1.55 -12.07
N PHE A 61 8.27 -1.15 -12.04
CA PHE A 61 9.38 -1.90 -12.67
C PHE A 61 9.94 -3.04 -11.82
N ALA A 62 9.72 -3.04 -10.51
CA ALA A 62 10.26 -4.06 -9.62
C ALA A 62 9.17 -5.06 -9.18
N ASN A 63 9.61 -6.28 -8.85
CA ASN A 63 8.78 -7.36 -8.33
C ASN A 63 9.32 -7.97 -7.01
N ASN A 64 10.29 -7.30 -6.34
CA ASN A 64 11.05 -7.86 -5.22
C ASN A 64 11.48 -6.84 -4.16
N MET A 65 10.70 -5.76 -3.95
CA MET A 65 11.10 -4.66 -3.06
C MET A 65 10.30 -4.60 -1.74
N LYS A 66 9.61 -5.68 -1.34
CA LYS A 66 8.82 -5.73 -0.10
C LYS A 66 9.63 -5.39 1.16
N GLN A 67 10.89 -5.82 1.23
CA GLN A 67 11.76 -5.49 2.37
C GLN A 67 12.11 -4.01 2.43
N MET A 68 12.36 -3.37 1.28
CA MET A 68 12.60 -1.92 1.22
C MET A 68 11.38 -1.13 1.68
N ALA A 69 10.16 -1.55 1.29
CA ALA A 69 8.93 -0.93 1.79
C ALA A 69 8.82 -1.04 3.31
N PHE A 70 9.08 -2.22 3.86
CA PHE A 70 9.08 -2.43 5.30
C PHE A 70 10.13 -1.57 6.03
N GLN A 71 11.34 -1.45 5.49
CA GLN A 71 12.38 -0.58 6.05
C GLN A 71 11.96 0.90 6.04
N ALA A 72 11.24 1.33 5.02
CA ALA A 72 10.77 2.72 4.90
C ALA A 72 9.63 3.06 5.86
N MET A 73 8.65 2.17 6.05
CA MET A 73 7.37 2.49 6.69
C MET A 73 6.88 1.46 7.72
N GLY A 74 7.54 0.31 7.84
CA GLY A 74 7.05 -0.79 8.68
C GLY A 74 7.08 -0.46 10.18
N LYS A 75 8.15 0.19 10.67
CA LYS A 75 8.29 0.49 12.09
C LYS A 75 7.16 1.36 12.66
N PRO A 76 6.77 2.50 12.05
CA PRO A 76 5.64 3.28 12.54
C PRO A 76 4.33 2.49 12.65
N LEU A 77 4.09 1.56 11.72
CA LEU A 77 2.90 0.71 11.72
C LEU A 77 2.95 -0.35 12.85
N LEU A 78 4.12 -0.99 13.04
CA LEU A 78 4.34 -1.91 14.17
C LEU A 78 4.18 -1.20 15.51
N ASP A 79 4.79 -0.01 15.67
CA ASP A 79 4.66 0.82 16.88
C ASP A 79 3.18 1.24 17.10
N GLY A 80 2.41 1.35 16.04
CA GLY A 80 0.96 1.58 16.07
C GLY A 80 0.12 0.37 16.47
N GLY A 81 0.72 -0.80 16.65
CA GLY A 81 0.06 -2.02 17.08
C GLY A 81 -0.53 -2.85 15.92
N PHE A 82 -0.13 -2.61 14.68
CA PHE A 82 -0.59 -3.37 13.52
C PHE A 82 0.38 -4.48 13.13
N ALA A 83 -0.15 -5.63 12.70
CA ALA A 83 0.60 -6.54 11.86
C ALA A 83 0.88 -5.85 10.50
N VAL A 84 2.12 -5.89 10.05
CA VAL A 84 2.52 -5.34 8.75
C VAL A 84 2.73 -6.46 7.77
N VAL A 85 1.99 -6.44 6.66
CA VAL A 85 2.15 -7.40 5.56
C VAL A 85 2.71 -6.66 4.36
N SER A 86 4.02 -6.80 4.13
CA SER A 86 4.70 -6.16 3.01
C SER A 86 4.72 -7.11 1.81
N ILE A 87 4.16 -6.67 0.69
CA ILE A 87 3.93 -7.52 -0.46
C ILE A 87 4.80 -7.15 -1.67
N ASN A 88 5.19 -8.16 -2.44
CA ASN A 88 5.60 -7.99 -3.82
C ASN A 88 4.38 -8.06 -4.74
N HIS A 89 4.54 -7.58 -5.95
CA HIS A 89 3.62 -7.74 -7.08
C HIS A 89 4.43 -7.94 -8.36
N ARG A 90 3.85 -8.50 -9.42
CA ARG A 90 4.51 -8.57 -10.73
C ARG A 90 4.90 -7.18 -11.23
N SER A 91 6.06 -7.09 -11.82
CA SER A 91 6.51 -5.86 -12.50
C SER A 91 5.81 -5.69 -13.84
N SER A 92 5.94 -4.50 -14.44
CA SER A 92 5.50 -4.22 -15.81
C SER A 92 6.31 -5.02 -16.86
N GLY A 93 7.48 -5.53 -16.45
CA GLY A 93 8.29 -6.47 -17.24
C GLY A 93 7.76 -7.89 -17.20
N ASP A 94 7.20 -8.33 -16.07
CA ASP A 94 6.60 -9.66 -15.91
C ASP A 94 5.24 -9.76 -16.59
N ALA A 95 4.38 -8.74 -16.39
CA ALA A 95 3.03 -8.69 -16.96
C ALA A 95 2.52 -7.25 -17.02
N LYS A 96 1.61 -6.96 -17.96
CA LYS A 96 0.96 -5.66 -18.07
C LYS A 96 -0.21 -5.53 -17.12
N PHE A 97 -0.65 -4.30 -16.89
CA PHE A 97 -1.90 -4.04 -16.16
C PHE A 97 -3.07 -4.84 -16.80
N PRO A 98 -3.91 -5.50 -16.00
CA PRO A 98 -4.16 -5.34 -14.56
C PRO A 98 -3.39 -6.31 -13.64
N ALA A 99 -2.33 -6.95 -14.10
CA ALA A 99 -1.61 -7.96 -13.30
C ALA A 99 -1.23 -7.45 -11.90
N GLN A 100 -0.81 -6.21 -11.77
CA GLN A 100 -0.35 -5.63 -10.50
C GLN A 100 -1.50 -5.50 -9.48
N ILE A 101 -2.66 -5.05 -9.89
CA ILE A 101 -3.83 -4.97 -8.99
C ILE A 101 -4.40 -6.36 -8.68
N ASN A 102 -4.37 -7.29 -9.62
CA ASN A 102 -4.77 -8.67 -9.39
C ASN A 102 -3.90 -9.32 -8.31
N ASP A 103 -2.60 -9.04 -8.29
CA ASP A 103 -1.65 -9.53 -7.29
C ASP A 103 -1.92 -8.94 -5.91
N VAL A 104 -2.15 -7.62 -5.82
CA VAL A 104 -2.54 -6.97 -4.56
C VAL A 104 -3.80 -7.59 -3.98
N LYS A 105 -4.83 -7.80 -4.81
CA LYS A 105 -6.08 -8.43 -4.40
C LYS A 105 -5.89 -9.88 -3.98
N ALA A 106 -5.03 -10.62 -4.67
CA ALA A 106 -4.67 -12.00 -4.30
C ALA A 106 -3.97 -12.05 -2.94
N ALA A 107 -3.03 -11.14 -2.66
CA ALA A 107 -2.38 -11.05 -1.36
C ALA A 107 -3.38 -10.75 -0.23
N VAL A 108 -4.36 -9.86 -0.45
CA VAL A 108 -5.43 -9.58 0.54
C VAL A 108 -6.31 -10.80 0.78
N ARG A 109 -6.65 -11.57 -0.26
CA ARG A 109 -7.38 -12.83 -0.13
C ARG A 109 -6.59 -13.88 0.66
N PHE A 110 -5.30 -14.00 0.38
CA PHE A 110 -4.39 -14.89 1.10
C PHE A 110 -4.32 -14.54 2.60
N ILE A 111 -4.18 -13.26 2.95
CA ILE A 111 -4.18 -12.79 4.34
C ILE A 111 -5.44 -13.25 5.08
N ARG A 112 -6.62 -13.15 4.46
CA ARG A 112 -7.87 -13.61 5.07
C ARG A 112 -7.96 -15.13 5.20
N ALA A 113 -7.47 -15.86 4.21
CA ALA A 113 -7.49 -17.30 4.19
C ALA A 113 -6.58 -17.93 5.27
N HIS A 114 -5.48 -17.27 5.60
CA HIS A 114 -4.45 -17.75 6.52
C HIS A 114 -4.37 -16.93 7.82
N ALA A 115 -5.45 -16.23 8.18
CA ALA A 115 -5.47 -15.30 9.32
C ALA A 115 -5.04 -15.99 10.62
N ASP A 116 -5.60 -17.13 10.94
CA ASP A 116 -5.29 -17.88 12.17
C ASP A 116 -3.84 -18.35 12.22
N GLU A 117 -3.28 -18.77 11.07
CA GLU A 117 -1.90 -19.26 10.96
C GLU A 117 -0.87 -18.19 11.33
N TYR A 118 -1.15 -16.94 10.94
CA TYR A 118 -0.22 -15.81 11.13
C TYR A 118 -0.68 -14.83 12.21
N ARG A 119 -1.69 -15.18 13.00
CA ARG A 119 -2.21 -14.35 14.10
C ARG A 119 -2.71 -12.99 13.61
N LEU A 120 -3.48 -12.96 12.55
CA LEU A 120 -4.01 -11.76 11.91
C LEU A 120 -5.50 -11.60 12.22
N ASP A 121 -5.88 -10.43 12.76
CA ASP A 121 -7.28 -10.02 12.89
C ASP A 121 -7.72 -9.31 11.60
N THR A 122 -8.36 -10.06 10.70
CA THR A 122 -8.84 -9.55 9.42
C THR A 122 -10.21 -8.87 9.49
N SER A 123 -10.72 -8.59 10.69
CA SER A 123 -11.85 -7.68 10.87
C SER A 123 -11.52 -6.26 10.41
N PHE A 124 -10.23 -5.95 10.30
CA PHE A 124 -9.72 -4.73 9.69
C PHE A 124 -8.45 -5.03 8.88
N ILE A 125 -8.47 -4.64 7.61
CA ILE A 125 -7.29 -4.62 6.73
C ILE A 125 -7.14 -3.21 6.15
N GLY A 126 -6.18 -2.45 6.68
CA GLY A 126 -5.70 -1.22 6.05
C GLY A 126 -4.72 -1.53 4.91
N ILE A 127 -4.57 -0.58 4.00
CA ILE A 127 -3.58 -0.68 2.93
C ILE A 127 -2.87 0.66 2.73
N THR A 128 -1.57 0.62 2.51
CA THR A 128 -0.77 1.82 2.23
C THR A 128 0.37 1.50 1.28
N GLY A 129 0.83 2.50 0.60
CA GLY A 129 1.99 2.42 -0.27
C GLY A 129 2.42 3.79 -0.75
N PHE A 130 3.58 3.86 -1.37
CA PHE A 130 4.13 5.11 -1.85
C PHE A 130 4.46 5.04 -3.35
N SER A 131 4.33 6.17 -4.07
CA SER A 131 4.55 6.23 -5.52
C SER A 131 3.64 5.23 -6.27
N SER A 132 4.17 4.36 -7.11
CA SER A 132 3.38 3.28 -7.74
C SER A 132 2.66 2.37 -6.73
N GLY A 133 3.20 2.20 -5.51
CA GLY A 133 2.51 1.51 -4.41
C GLY A 133 1.33 2.30 -3.86
N GLY A 134 1.42 3.64 -3.82
CA GLY A 134 0.32 4.54 -3.50
C GLY A 134 -0.83 4.41 -4.50
N HIS A 135 -0.50 4.40 -5.79
CA HIS A 135 -1.47 4.12 -6.86
C HIS A 135 -2.17 2.77 -6.66
N LEU A 136 -1.42 1.67 -6.44
CA LEU A 136 -2.02 0.35 -6.26
C LEU A 136 -2.85 0.25 -4.98
N SER A 137 -2.44 0.91 -3.89
CA SER A 137 -3.23 1.00 -2.66
C SER A 137 -4.53 1.77 -2.89
N SER A 138 -4.47 2.88 -3.61
CA SER A 138 -5.64 3.69 -3.98
C SER A 138 -6.59 2.90 -4.87
N LEU A 139 -6.06 2.21 -5.87
CA LEU A 139 -6.85 1.37 -6.77
C LEU A 139 -7.51 0.19 -6.02
N ALA A 140 -6.80 -0.45 -5.08
CA ALA A 140 -7.36 -1.51 -4.25
C ALA A 140 -8.56 -1.01 -3.43
N GLY A 141 -8.46 0.20 -2.84
CA GLY A 141 -9.54 0.79 -2.05
C GLY A 141 -10.76 1.17 -2.88
N THR A 142 -10.56 1.77 -4.05
CA THR A 142 -11.67 2.23 -4.91
C THR A 142 -12.29 1.11 -5.75
N THR A 143 -11.62 -0.04 -5.86
CA THR A 143 -12.16 -1.22 -6.58
C THR A 143 -12.68 -2.30 -5.65
N ASN A 144 -13.08 -1.94 -4.42
CA ASN A 144 -13.70 -2.86 -3.48
C ASN A 144 -14.98 -3.47 -4.06
N GLY A 145 -14.94 -4.79 -4.36
CA GLY A 145 -16.07 -5.52 -4.94
C GLY A 145 -16.24 -5.38 -6.46
N VAL A 146 -15.37 -4.62 -7.12
CA VAL A 146 -15.32 -4.56 -8.59
C VAL A 146 -14.59 -5.79 -9.11
N LYS A 147 -15.27 -6.60 -9.92
CA LYS A 147 -14.69 -7.78 -10.57
C LYS A 147 -14.20 -7.46 -11.96
N VAL A 148 -15.09 -7.05 -12.82
CA VAL A 148 -14.82 -6.67 -14.21
C VAL A 148 -15.32 -5.26 -14.42
N TYR A 149 -14.58 -4.47 -15.17
CA TYR A 149 -15.00 -3.12 -15.53
C TYR A 149 -14.73 -2.85 -17.01
N LYS A 150 -15.57 -2.02 -17.64
CA LYS A 150 -15.49 -1.73 -19.06
C LYS A 150 -15.47 -0.23 -19.32
N VAL A 151 -14.52 0.19 -20.16
CA VAL A 151 -14.43 1.56 -20.68
C VAL A 151 -14.35 1.49 -22.22
N GLY A 152 -15.31 2.10 -22.91
CA GLY A 152 -15.42 1.94 -24.35
C GLY A 152 -15.61 0.46 -24.74
N ASP A 153 -14.74 -0.04 -25.59
CA ASP A 153 -14.72 -1.46 -26.01
C ASP A 153 -13.74 -2.31 -25.18
N THR A 154 -12.94 -1.69 -24.30
CA THR A 154 -11.96 -2.38 -23.45
C THR A 154 -12.60 -2.85 -22.17
N GLU A 155 -12.63 -4.16 -21.95
CA GLU A 155 -13.07 -4.82 -20.72
C GLU A 155 -11.86 -5.40 -19.98
N MET A 156 -11.85 -5.28 -18.64
CA MET A 156 -10.71 -5.68 -17.81
C MET A 156 -11.16 -6.37 -16.54
N ASP A 157 -10.56 -7.53 -16.23
CA ASP A 157 -10.74 -8.22 -14.96
C ASP A 157 -9.86 -7.57 -13.89
N ILE A 158 -10.47 -6.74 -13.06
CA ILE A 158 -9.81 -6.00 -11.97
C ILE A 158 -9.60 -6.88 -10.75
N GLU A 159 -10.47 -7.86 -10.50
CA GLU A 159 -10.35 -8.75 -9.34
C GLU A 159 -9.26 -9.81 -9.54
N GLY A 160 -9.21 -10.41 -10.70
CA GLY A 160 -8.29 -11.49 -11.02
C GLY A 160 -8.57 -12.78 -10.25
N ASN A 161 -7.86 -13.81 -10.67
CA ASN A 161 -7.98 -15.17 -10.12
C ASN A 161 -6.61 -15.73 -9.67
N VAL A 162 -5.64 -14.88 -9.33
CA VAL A 162 -4.32 -15.28 -8.86
C VAL A 162 -4.44 -16.02 -7.53
N GLY A 163 -3.74 -17.15 -7.40
CA GLY A 163 -3.70 -18.00 -6.20
C GLY A 163 -4.98 -18.80 -5.96
N ASP A 164 -4.97 -19.58 -4.89
CA ASP A 164 -6.03 -20.55 -4.55
C ASP A 164 -7.13 -19.95 -3.64
N CYS A 165 -6.91 -18.75 -3.09
CA CYS A 165 -7.79 -18.13 -2.10
C CYS A 165 -8.93 -17.29 -2.72
N THR A 166 -9.39 -17.61 -3.93
CA THR A 166 -10.35 -16.82 -4.71
C THR A 166 -11.75 -16.72 -4.10
N SER A 167 -12.09 -17.58 -3.13
CA SER A 167 -13.36 -17.52 -2.40
C SER A 167 -13.39 -16.47 -1.29
N PHE A 168 -12.21 -15.93 -0.89
CA PHE A 168 -12.11 -14.89 0.13
C PHE A 168 -12.25 -13.49 -0.47
N SER A 169 -12.62 -12.53 0.37
CA SER A 169 -12.77 -11.14 -0.05
C SER A 169 -11.41 -10.45 -0.23
N SER A 170 -11.26 -9.67 -1.29
CA SER A 170 -10.11 -8.78 -1.52
C SER A 170 -10.32 -7.36 -0.99
N ARG A 171 -11.43 -7.08 -0.29
CA ARG A 171 -11.77 -5.73 0.24
C ARG A 171 -10.78 -5.26 1.27
N VAL A 172 -10.53 -3.96 1.27
CA VAL A 172 -9.74 -3.24 2.28
C VAL A 172 -10.62 -2.20 2.98
N ASP A 173 -10.28 -1.82 4.22
CA ASP A 173 -11.13 -1.04 5.10
C ASP A 173 -10.67 0.40 5.29
N ALA A 174 -9.41 0.70 4.96
CA ALA A 174 -8.83 2.04 5.00
C ALA A 174 -7.62 2.13 4.06
N VAL A 175 -7.39 3.29 3.48
CA VAL A 175 -6.29 3.53 2.53
C VAL A 175 -5.47 4.75 2.92
N VAL A 176 -4.15 4.62 2.92
CA VAL A 176 -3.24 5.76 2.93
C VAL A 176 -2.44 5.79 1.65
N ASP A 177 -2.63 6.84 0.88
CA ASP A 177 -1.88 7.11 -0.36
C ASP A 177 -0.74 8.08 -0.10
N TRP A 178 0.47 7.65 -0.41
CA TRP A 178 1.65 8.48 -0.38
C TRP A 178 2.08 8.81 -1.81
N PHE A 179 1.76 10.04 -2.24
CA PHE A 179 2.17 10.59 -3.54
C PHE A 179 2.04 9.62 -4.73
N GLY A 180 0.94 8.87 -4.76
CA GLY A 180 0.63 8.00 -5.88
C GLY A 180 0.28 8.76 -7.17
N PRO A 181 0.73 8.31 -8.34
CA PRO A 181 0.16 8.80 -9.60
C PRO A 181 -1.27 8.28 -9.75
N ILE A 182 -2.23 9.15 -9.98
CA ILE A 182 -3.66 8.82 -9.96
C ILE A 182 -4.27 8.88 -11.35
N ASP A 183 -4.18 10.04 -12.00
CA ASP A 183 -4.72 10.27 -13.34
C ASP A 183 -3.61 10.33 -14.38
N MET A 184 -3.31 9.20 -14.97
CA MET A 184 -2.22 9.08 -15.93
C MET A 184 -2.56 9.72 -17.28
N THR A 185 -3.80 10.15 -17.48
CA THR A 185 -4.17 10.98 -18.64
C THR A 185 -3.64 12.42 -18.50
N ARG A 186 -3.24 12.83 -17.28
CA ARG A 186 -2.76 14.17 -16.93
C ARG A 186 -1.47 14.16 -16.11
N MET A 187 -0.56 13.21 -16.38
CA MET A 187 0.72 13.10 -15.67
C MET A 187 1.72 14.17 -16.07
N GLU A 188 1.77 14.53 -17.36
CA GLU A 188 2.70 15.54 -17.85
C GLU A 188 2.14 16.93 -17.61
N ASN A 189 2.79 17.71 -16.76
CA ASN A 189 2.38 19.08 -16.40
C ASN A 189 0.92 19.21 -15.94
N CYS A 190 0.35 18.16 -15.36
CA CYS A 190 -1.05 18.11 -14.93
C CYS A 190 -2.09 18.28 -16.05
N ALA A 191 -1.71 18.07 -17.29
CA ALA A 191 -2.54 18.38 -18.45
C ALA A 191 -2.62 17.26 -19.50
N THR A 192 -1.52 16.54 -19.73
CA THR A 192 -1.41 15.54 -20.80
C THR A 192 -0.79 14.23 -20.32
N THR A 193 -0.86 13.19 -21.14
CA THR A 193 -0.19 11.91 -20.88
C THR A 193 1.33 12.04 -20.98
N LYS A 194 2.04 11.13 -20.33
CA LYS A 194 3.47 10.90 -20.58
C LYS A 194 3.70 10.27 -21.97
N GLY A 195 4.95 10.33 -22.45
CA GLY A 195 5.34 9.74 -23.73
C GLY A 195 5.50 8.22 -23.70
N ALA A 196 5.87 7.66 -24.86
CA ALA A 196 6.03 6.22 -25.08
C ALA A 196 7.14 5.56 -24.25
N ASP A 197 8.13 6.32 -23.79
CA ASP A 197 9.24 5.83 -22.97
C ASP A 197 8.97 5.96 -21.45
N SER A 198 7.73 6.23 -21.06
CA SER A 198 7.33 6.41 -19.67
C SER A 198 7.08 5.10 -18.94
N PRO A 199 7.13 5.10 -17.59
CA PRO A 199 6.69 3.98 -16.78
C PRO A 199 5.24 3.58 -17.04
N GLU A 200 4.37 4.54 -17.31
CA GLU A 200 2.97 4.34 -17.67
C GLU A 200 2.85 3.55 -18.97
N ALA A 201 3.65 3.90 -19.99
CA ALA A 201 3.70 3.16 -21.25
C ALA A 201 4.17 1.71 -21.05
N ALA A 202 5.19 1.50 -20.21
CA ALA A 202 5.67 0.17 -19.86
C ALA A 202 4.60 -0.66 -19.12
N LEU A 203 3.83 -0.02 -18.21
CA LEU A 203 2.77 -0.66 -17.45
C LEU A 203 1.62 -1.15 -18.34
N ILE A 204 1.17 -0.32 -19.27
CA ILE A 204 0.03 -0.65 -20.15
C ILE A 204 0.45 -1.42 -21.42
N GLY A 205 1.75 -1.44 -21.75
CA GLY A 205 2.27 -2.10 -22.93
C GLY A 205 2.04 -1.35 -24.24
N GLY A 206 1.94 -0.01 -24.18
CA GLY A 206 1.71 0.82 -25.35
C GLY A 206 1.81 2.32 -25.06
N THR A 207 1.72 3.14 -26.10
CA THR A 207 1.77 4.61 -25.94
C THR A 207 0.54 5.12 -25.17
N PRO A 208 0.70 5.84 -24.06
CA PRO A 208 -0.42 6.30 -23.25
C PRO A 208 -1.52 7.04 -24.02
N ALA A 209 -1.15 7.93 -24.91
CA ALA A 209 -2.12 8.71 -25.73
C ALA A 209 -2.98 7.85 -26.67
N GLU A 210 -2.53 6.63 -26.99
CA GLU A 210 -3.26 5.69 -27.86
C GLU A 210 -4.11 4.69 -27.06
N HIS A 211 -4.00 4.69 -25.72
CA HIS A 211 -4.65 3.71 -24.83
C HIS A 211 -5.41 4.41 -23.69
N MET A 212 -6.18 5.45 -24.02
CA MET A 212 -6.91 6.28 -23.04
C MET A 212 -7.96 5.49 -22.24
N ASP A 213 -8.54 4.46 -22.81
CA ASP A 213 -9.45 3.52 -22.17
C ASP A 213 -8.73 2.70 -21.07
N VAL A 214 -7.52 2.19 -21.35
CA VAL A 214 -6.70 1.50 -20.37
C VAL A 214 -6.25 2.47 -19.27
N LEU A 215 -5.84 3.70 -19.61
CA LEU A 215 -5.50 4.72 -18.60
C LEU A 215 -6.69 5.06 -17.70
N THR A 216 -7.90 5.04 -18.24
CA THR A 216 -9.13 5.24 -17.46
C THR A 216 -9.40 4.05 -16.55
N LEU A 217 -9.14 2.81 -17.00
CA LEU A 217 -9.32 1.59 -16.22
C LEU A 217 -8.31 1.47 -15.07
N LEU A 218 -7.11 2.03 -15.21
CA LEU A 218 -6.14 2.03 -14.11
C LEU A 218 -6.22 3.27 -13.21
N ASN A 219 -7.13 4.22 -13.51
CA ASN A 219 -7.33 5.42 -12.71
C ASN A 219 -8.25 5.12 -11.51
N PRO A 220 -7.79 5.22 -10.24
CA PRO A 220 -8.63 4.99 -9.07
C PRO A 220 -9.89 5.85 -9.03
N MET A 221 -9.86 7.06 -9.58
CA MET A 221 -11.02 7.96 -9.58
C MET A 221 -12.20 7.42 -10.41
N THR A 222 -11.96 6.51 -11.35
CA THR A 222 -12.99 5.87 -12.18
C THR A 222 -14.00 5.10 -11.35
N TYR A 223 -13.59 4.57 -10.21
CA TYR A 223 -14.36 3.63 -9.41
C TYR A 223 -14.94 4.21 -8.13
N ILE A 224 -14.54 5.44 -7.73
CA ILE A 224 -14.92 6.01 -6.43
C ILE A 224 -16.44 6.03 -6.26
N ASP A 225 -16.89 5.36 -5.20
CA ASP A 225 -18.29 5.37 -4.77
C ASP A 225 -18.43 5.67 -3.26
N GLU A 226 -19.67 5.73 -2.79
CA GLU A 226 -20.00 6.07 -1.39
C GLU A 226 -19.74 4.90 -0.42
N LYS A 227 -19.45 3.71 -0.93
CA LYS A 227 -19.17 2.49 -0.14
C LYS A 227 -17.68 2.23 0.02
N ASP A 228 -16.85 3.00 -0.67
CA ASP A 228 -15.40 2.90 -0.55
C ASP A 228 -14.92 3.21 0.87
N PRO A 229 -13.76 2.71 1.28
CA PRO A 229 -13.16 3.04 2.56
C PRO A 229 -12.81 4.53 2.65
N LYS A 230 -12.43 4.98 3.84
CA LYS A 230 -11.85 6.31 4.03
C LYS A 230 -10.41 6.35 3.55
N PHE A 231 -10.00 7.52 3.06
CA PHE A 231 -8.66 7.79 2.53
C PHE A 231 -7.97 8.90 3.31
N LEU A 232 -6.69 8.68 3.61
CA LEU A 232 -5.71 9.72 3.93
C LEU A 232 -4.76 9.84 2.73
N VAL A 233 -4.56 11.04 2.23
CA VAL A 233 -3.67 11.31 1.09
C VAL A 233 -2.56 12.26 1.55
N ILE A 234 -1.29 11.87 1.30
CA ILE A 234 -0.10 12.63 1.73
C ILE A 234 0.80 12.87 0.53
N HIS A 235 1.15 14.14 0.27
CA HIS A 235 2.00 14.49 -0.87
C HIS A 235 2.86 15.73 -0.55
N GLY A 236 4.11 15.70 -0.99
CA GLY A 236 5.00 16.87 -0.92
C GLY A 236 4.76 17.85 -2.07
N ASP A 237 4.78 19.15 -1.81
CA ASP A 237 4.53 20.16 -2.85
C ASP A 237 5.74 20.45 -3.75
N ALA A 238 6.92 19.91 -3.41
CA ALA A 238 8.13 19.97 -4.21
C ALA A 238 8.50 18.63 -4.89
N ASP A 239 7.52 17.72 -5.02
CA ASP A 239 7.70 16.45 -5.71
C ASP A 239 7.88 16.67 -7.22
N THR A 240 9.04 16.28 -7.73
CA THR A 240 9.42 16.40 -9.15
C THR A 240 9.24 15.11 -9.94
N VAL A 241 8.83 14.02 -9.30
CA VAL A 241 8.61 12.71 -9.91
C VAL A 241 7.13 12.49 -10.24
N VAL A 242 6.28 12.60 -9.22
CA VAL A 242 4.83 12.59 -9.35
C VAL A 242 4.31 14.00 -9.04
N PRO A 243 3.72 14.70 -10.01
CA PRO A 243 3.25 16.06 -9.78
C PRO A 243 2.20 16.12 -8.66
N HIS A 244 2.33 17.07 -7.74
CA HIS A 244 1.42 17.23 -6.60
C HIS A 244 -0.07 17.32 -7.01
N CYS A 245 -0.36 17.82 -8.22
CA CYS A 245 -1.73 17.87 -8.76
C CYS A 245 -2.41 16.50 -8.83
N GLN A 246 -1.67 15.41 -8.94
CA GLN A 246 -2.24 14.06 -8.93
C GLN A 246 -3.03 13.80 -7.65
N SER A 247 -2.45 14.14 -6.50
CA SER A 247 -3.15 14.04 -5.22
C SER A 247 -4.24 15.10 -5.04
N VAL A 248 -4.11 16.28 -5.67
CA VAL A 248 -5.19 17.29 -5.66
C VAL A 248 -6.41 16.77 -6.42
N PHE A 249 -6.23 16.17 -7.60
CA PHE A 249 -7.34 15.55 -8.34
C PHE A 249 -8.03 14.45 -7.54
N PHE A 250 -7.22 13.60 -6.89
CA PHE A 250 -7.76 12.52 -6.06
C PHE A 250 -8.50 13.02 -4.83
N LYS A 251 -7.93 14.00 -4.13
CA LYS A 251 -8.56 14.70 -3.01
C LYS A 251 -9.95 15.24 -3.38
N ASP A 252 -10.06 15.91 -4.53
CA ASP A 252 -11.33 16.50 -4.98
C ASP A 252 -12.37 15.40 -5.29
N ALA A 253 -11.96 14.33 -5.97
CA ALA A 253 -12.83 13.21 -6.29
C ALA A 253 -13.31 12.46 -5.03
N LEU A 254 -12.41 12.17 -4.09
CA LEU A 254 -12.73 11.53 -2.81
C LEU A 254 -13.65 12.41 -1.96
N SER A 255 -13.41 13.73 -1.91
CA SER A 255 -14.24 14.69 -1.17
C SER A 255 -15.65 14.73 -1.71
N ALA A 256 -15.84 14.71 -3.02
CA ALA A 256 -17.14 14.70 -3.68
C ALA A 256 -18.01 13.50 -3.28
N LYS A 257 -17.39 12.39 -2.88
CA LYS A 257 -18.06 11.18 -2.41
C LYS A 257 -18.00 10.99 -0.88
N GLY A 258 -17.46 11.98 -0.15
CA GLY A 258 -17.28 11.90 1.29
C GLY A 258 -16.34 10.78 1.74
N ARG A 259 -15.36 10.41 0.90
CA ARG A 259 -14.38 9.35 1.22
C ARG A 259 -13.04 9.89 1.70
N LEU A 260 -12.73 11.16 1.47
CA LEU A 260 -11.54 11.79 2.04
C LEU A 260 -11.70 11.97 3.55
N GLU A 261 -10.74 11.49 4.32
CA GLU A 261 -10.63 11.81 5.75
C GLU A 261 -9.72 13.03 5.96
N GLU A 262 -8.53 13.02 5.35
CA GLU A 262 -7.57 14.12 5.44
C GLU A 262 -6.69 14.15 4.17
N PHE A 263 -6.30 15.36 3.77
CA PHE A 263 -5.29 15.60 2.75
C PHE A 263 -4.14 16.41 3.34
N ILE A 264 -2.93 15.88 3.28
CA ILE A 264 -1.74 16.50 3.84
C ILE A 264 -0.79 16.90 2.71
N THR A 265 -0.65 18.20 2.47
CA THR A 265 0.43 18.73 1.66
C THR A 265 1.62 19.03 2.56
N VAL A 266 2.76 18.38 2.28
CA VAL A 266 4.00 18.58 3.03
C VAL A 266 4.81 19.69 2.35
N PRO A 267 5.00 20.87 3.01
CA PRO A 267 5.77 21.96 2.42
C PRO A 267 7.22 21.55 2.14
N GLN A 268 7.72 21.86 0.95
CA GLN A 268 9.05 21.45 0.46
C GLN A 268 9.27 19.92 0.41
N GLY A 269 8.24 19.13 0.62
CA GLY A 269 8.28 17.68 0.52
C GLY A 269 8.58 17.22 -0.90
N GLN A 270 9.52 16.29 -1.01
CA GLN A 270 9.95 15.68 -2.28
C GLN A 270 9.34 14.27 -2.41
N HIS A 271 9.69 13.57 -3.47
CA HIS A 271 9.29 12.17 -3.68
C HIS A 271 9.99 11.23 -2.68
N GLY A 272 9.51 11.21 -1.45
CA GLY A 272 10.08 10.48 -0.30
C GLY A 272 10.73 11.42 0.72
N PRO A 273 11.92 12.01 0.46
CA PRO A 273 12.57 12.89 1.42
C PRO A 273 11.67 14.05 1.87
N ILE A 274 11.78 14.45 3.13
CA ILE A 274 10.96 15.48 3.79
C ILE A 274 9.48 15.06 3.91
N THR A 275 8.90 14.44 2.88
CA THR A 275 7.53 13.91 2.92
C THR A 275 7.41 12.77 3.93
N PHE A 276 8.40 11.87 3.96
CA PHE A 276 8.53 10.85 5.00
C PHE A 276 9.18 11.47 6.25
N ASN A 277 8.38 11.75 7.26
CA ASN A 277 8.83 12.30 8.52
C ASN A 277 7.97 11.78 9.69
N GLU A 278 8.41 12.01 10.91
CA GLU A 278 7.73 11.54 12.12
C GLU A 278 6.26 11.99 12.19
N GLN A 279 5.98 13.24 11.82
CA GLN A 279 4.63 13.81 11.88
C GLN A 279 3.69 13.11 10.88
N THR A 280 4.14 12.91 9.64
CA THR A 280 3.33 12.27 8.59
C THR A 280 3.14 10.78 8.87
N PHE A 281 4.15 10.09 9.41
CA PHE A 281 4.00 8.70 9.86
C PHE A 281 3.04 8.59 11.05
N LYS A 282 3.09 9.52 12.01
CA LYS A 282 2.14 9.59 13.11
C LYS A 282 0.71 9.78 12.59
N LYS A 283 0.49 10.67 11.63
CA LYS A 283 -0.80 10.87 10.98
C LYS A 283 -1.33 9.59 10.31
N MET A 284 -0.49 8.88 9.57
CA MET A 284 -0.85 7.58 8.99
C MET A 284 -1.30 6.58 10.06
N THR A 285 -0.52 6.43 11.13
CA THR A 285 -0.81 5.49 12.20
C THR A 285 -2.09 5.85 12.96
N GLU A 286 -2.28 7.12 13.30
CA GLU A 286 -3.50 7.63 13.93
C GLU A 286 -4.74 7.42 13.05
N PHE A 287 -4.61 7.66 11.73
CA PHE A 287 -5.68 7.38 10.78
C PHE A 287 -6.09 5.91 10.80
N PHE A 288 -5.15 4.98 10.66
CA PHE A 288 -5.46 3.56 10.71
C PHE A 288 -6.06 3.13 12.04
N ARG A 289 -5.53 3.60 13.18
CA ARG A 289 -6.10 3.31 14.51
C ARG A 289 -7.54 3.79 14.63
N LYS A 290 -7.83 4.99 14.14
CA LYS A 290 -9.20 5.54 14.09
C LYS A 290 -10.12 4.67 13.25
N GLN A 291 -9.72 4.29 12.03
CA GLN A 291 -10.54 3.47 11.15
C GLN A 291 -10.73 2.03 11.68
N ALA A 292 -9.72 1.51 12.36
CA ALA A 292 -9.74 0.20 13.00
C ALA A 292 -10.49 0.17 14.33
N ALA A 293 -11.02 1.30 14.81
CA ALA A 293 -11.63 1.47 16.13
C ALA A 293 -10.70 1.00 17.29
N MET A 294 -9.39 1.26 17.15
CA MET A 294 -8.39 1.05 18.18
C MET A 294 -8.23 2.34 19.01
N ASP A 295 -8.00 2.19 20.33
CA ASP A 295 -7.77 3.34 21.19
C ASP A 295 -6.58 4.17 20.71
N LEU A 296 -6.74 5.49 20.70
CA LEU A 296 -5.66 6.42 20.42
C LEU A 296 -4.82 6.56 21.70
N CYS A 297 -3.53 6.22 21.59
CA CYS A 297 -2.59 6.38 22.71
C CYS A 297 -2.14 7.83 22.85
#